data_8ed3cafa811d1476eb3358e079908538
#
_entry.id   8ed3cafa811d1476eb3358e079908538
#
_cell.length_a   1.000
_cell.length_b   1.000
_cell.length_c   1.000
_cell.angle_alpha   90.00
_cell.angle_beta   90.00
_cell.angle_gamma   90.00
#
_symmetry.space_group_name_H-M   'P 1'
#
loop_
_entity.id
_entity.type
_entity.pdbx_description
1 polymer ?
#
loop_
_entity_poly.entity_id
_entity_poly.type
_entity_poly.pdbx_seq_one_letter_code
_entity_poly.pdbx_strand_id
1 'polypeptide(L)'
;MAAEAGEVPIGAVIVRAQTVIGRAHNQVELLKDPTAHAEMIAITQAAGAIGDWRLTDTALYVTKEPCPMCAGAIALARIPKVVFGAYEPNSSFARDSVEAGNSGAIKTVEVQGGVLEEECRMVLQGFFKTARAQARDSSRP
;
A
#
# COMPACT_ATOMS: atom_id res chain seq x y z
N MET A 1 -12.09 8.98 0.81
CA MET A 1 -12.78 7.66 0.79
C MET A 1 -12.43 6.82 2.01
N ALA A 2 -11.20 6.39 2.20
CA ALA A 2 -10.85 5.57 3.37
C ALA A 2 -11.10 6.26 4.71
N ALA A 3 -10.58 7.47 4.89
CA ALA A 3 -10.74 8.24 6.14
C ALA A 3 -12.20 8.51 6.50
N GLU A 4 -13.04 8.80 5.52
CA GLU A 4 -14.49 9.02 5.69
C GLU A 4 -15.20 7.76 6.19
N ALA A 5 -14.70 6.59 5.82
CA ALA A 5 -15.22 5.29 6.26
C ALA A 5 -14.59 4.80 7.59
N GLY A 6 -13.78 5.63 8.27
CA GLY A 6 -13.07 5.24 9.50
C GLY A 6 -11.87 4.35 9.27
N GLU A 7 -11.40 4.24 8.03
CA GLU A 7 -10.23 3.46 7.67
C GLU A 7 -8.97 4.34 7.69
N VAL A 8 -7.82 3.73 7.99
CA VAL A 8 -6.53 4.41 7.79
C VAL A 8 -6.41 4.79 6.31
N PRO A 9 -6.14 6.09 5.99
CA PRO A 9 -6.24 6.60 4.62
C PRO A 9 -5.03 6.22 3.76
N ILE A 10 -4.90 4.95 3.46
CA ILE A 10 -3.93 4.40 2.53
C ILE A 10 -4.65 4.03 1.24
N GLY A 11 -4.18 4.57 0.13
CA GLY A 11 -4.66 4.25 -1.21
C GLY A 11 -3.57 3.59 -2.03
N ALA A 12 -3.95 2.69 -2.92
CA ALA A 12 -3.06 2.02 -3.85
C ALA A 12 -3.68 1.98 -5.25
N VAL A 13 -2.81 2.18 -6.25
CA VAL A 13 -3.20 2.14 -7.67
C VAL A 13 -2.18 1.28 -8.41
N ILE A 14 -2.66 0.36 -9.24
CA ILE A 14 -1.82 -0.42 -10.14
C ILE A 14 -2.07 0.02 -11.57
N VAL A 15 -0.97 0.34 -12.27
CA VAL A 15 -0.99 0.88 -13.62
C VAL A 15 -0.28 -0.08 -14.57
N ARG A 16 -0.87 -0.30 -15.74
CA ARG A 16 -0.29 -1.04 -16.87
C ARG A 16 -0.48 -0.23 -18.13
N ALA A 17 0.62 0.05 -18.84
CA ALA A 17 0.57 0.80 -20.10
C ALA A 17 -0.27 2.10 -19.97
N GLN A 18 -0.01 2.89 -18.93
CA GLN A 18 -0.69 4.16 -18.61
C GLN A 18 -2.20 4.02 -18.29
N THR A 19 -2.68 2.80 -18.09
CA THR A 19 -4.06 2.53 -17.69
C THR A 19 -4.12 2.02 -16.27
N VAL A 20 -5.01 2.57 -15.45
CA VAL A 20 -5.28 2.08 -14.10
C VAL A 20 -6.07 0.78 -14.20
N ILE A 21 -5.49 -0.32 -13.71
CA ILE A 21 -6.13 -1.65 -13.72
C ILE A 21 -6.51 -2.14 -12.32
N GLY A 22 -6.06 -1.46 -11.28
CA GLY A 22 -6.46 -1.70 -9.90
C GLY A 22 -6.43 -0.39 -9.12
N ARG A 23 -7.46 -0.18 -8.30
CA ARG A 23 -7.57 0.98 -7.42
C ARG A 23 -8.25 0.56 -6.15
N ALA A 24 -7.62 0.81 -5.02
CA ALA A 24 -8.14 0.38 -3.74
C ALA A 24 -7.73 1.32 -2.61
N HIS A 25 -8.43 1.22 -1.51
CA HIS A 25 -8.04 1.82 -0.25
C HIS A 25 -8.14 0.77 0.86
N ASN A 26 -7.50 1.04 2.00
CA ASN A 26 -7.55 0.17 3.17
C ASN A 26 -8.99 -0.08 3.62
N GLN A 27 -9.36 -1.35 3.85
CA GLN A 27 -10.71 -1.77 4.24
C GLN A 27 -10.69 -2.76 5.42
N VAL A 28 -9.70 -2.68 6.27
CA VAL A 28 -9.54 -3.55 7.46
C VAL A 28 -10.79 -3.51 8.35
N GLU A 29 -11.30 -2.32 8.65
CA GLU A 29 -12.47 -2.15 9.51
C GLU A 29 -13.76 -2.60 8.82
N LEU A 30 -13.95 -2.22 7.56
CA LEU A 30 -15.15 -2.57 6.79
C LEU A 30 -15.31 -4.09 6.63
N LEU A 31 -14.24 -4.76 6.25
CA LEU A 31 -14.27 -6.20 5.95
C LEU A 31 -13.99 -7.07 7.19
N LYS A 32 -13.64 -6.47 8.32
CA LYS A 32 -13.17 -7.20 9.52
C LYS A 32 -12.05 -8.18 9.18
N ASP A 33 -11.14 -7.71 8.30
CA ASP A 33 -10.04 -8.48 7.75
C ASP A 33 -8.73 -7.72 7.98
N PRO A 34 -7.83 -8.21 8.85
CA PRO A 34 -6.57 -7.55 9.13
C PRO A 34 -5.63 -7.50 7.93
N THR A 35 -5.89 -8.28 6.89
CA THR A 35 -5.09 -8.30 5.65
C THR A 35 -5.66 -7.42 4.55
N ALA A 36 -6.81 -6.77 4.76
CA ALA A 36 -7.48 -5.95 3.75
C ALA A 36 -6.78 -4.58 3.55
N HIS A 37 -5.49 -4.61 3.31
CA HIS A 37 -4.68 -3.46 2.95
C HIS A 37 -4.94 -3.05 1.51
N ALA A 38 -4.76 -1.76 1.21
CA ALA A 38 -4.99 -1.20 -0.12
C ALA A 38 -4.22 -1.97 -1.21
N GLU A 39 -2.96 -2.31 -0.94
CA GLU A 39 -2.09 -3.03 -1.87
C GLU A 39 -2.64 -4.43 -2.20
N MET A 40 -3.11 -5.15 -1.18
CA MET A 40 -3.67 -6.49 -1.34
C MET A 40 -4.91 -6.48 -2.24
N ILE A 41 -5.81 -5.53 -1.99
CA ILE A 41 -7.04 -5.37 -2.76
C ILE A 41 -6.73 -4.95 -4.19
N ALA A 42 -5.81 -4.01 -4.39
CA ALA A 42 -5.40 -3.54 -5.71
C ALA A 42 -4.78 -4.68 -6.55
N ILE A 43 -3.95 -5.52 -5.94
CA ILE A 43 -3.35 -6.69 -6.60
C ILE A 43 -4.44 -7.64 -7.09
N THR A 44 -5.42 -7.96 -6.25
CA THR A 44 -6.55 -8.83 -6.64
C THR A 44 -7.35 -8.25 -7.79
N GLN A 45 -7.64 -6.96 -7.75
CA GLN A 45 -8.35 -6.27 -8.84
C GLN A 45 -7.55 -6.28 -10.14
N ALA A 46 -6.28 -5.96 -10.10
CA ALA A 46 -5.42 -5.92 -11.28
C ALA A 46 -5.28 -7.31 -11.91
N ALA A 47 -5.08 -8.34 -11.10
CA ALA A 47 -5.02 -9.73 -11.56
C ALA A 47 -6.32 -10.16 -12.26
N GLY A 48 -7.46 -9.80 -11.69
CA GLY A 48 -8.77 -10.03 -12.29
C GLY A 48 -8.96 -9.30 -13.62
N ALA A 49 -8.49 -8.05 -13.70
CA ALA A 49 -8.61 -7.21 -14.90
C ALA A 49 -7.82 -7.77 -16.09
N ILE A 50 -6.63 -8.32 -15.85
CA ILE A 50 -5.78 -8.88 -16.93
C ILE A 50 -5.95 -10.37 -17.11
N GLY A 51 -6.65 -11.06 -16.20
CA GLY A 51 -6.86 -12.50 -16.28
C GLY A 51 -5.61 -13.35 -15.97
N ASP A 52 -4.64 -12.80 -15.26
CA ASP A 52 -3.40 -13.48 -14.86
C ASP A 52 -2.96 -12.94 -13.48
N TRP A 53 -2.49 -13.81 -12.61
CA TRP A 53 -1.94 -13.40 -11.31
C TRP A 53 -0.56 -12.75 -11.42
N ARG A 54 0.15 -12.94 -12.53
CA ARG A 54 1.44 -12.32 -12.78
C ARG A 54 1.26 -10.90 -13.30
N LEU A 55 1.74 -9.92 -12.53
CA LEU A 55 1.64 -8.50 -12.87
C LEU A 55 2.98 -7.95 -13.36
N THR A 56 3.60 -8.63 -14.32
CA THR A 56 4.99 -8.44 -14.74
C THR A 56 5.28 -7.14 -15.48
N ASP A 57 4.27 -6.47 -15.99
CA ASP A 57 4.36 -5.22 -16.76
C ASP A 57 3.59 -4.07 -16.10
N THR A 58 3.54 -4.07 -14.77
CA THR A 58 2.80 -3.10 -13.98
C THR A 58 3.69 -2.24 -13.09
N ALA A 59 3.11 -1.17 -12.55
CA ALA A 59 3.67 -0.39 -11.46
C ALA A 59 2.61 -0.17 -10.38
N LEU A 60 3.01 -0.32 -9.12
CA LEU A 60 2.17 -0.04 -7.96
C LEU A 60 2.53 1.31 -7.38
N TYR A 61 1.53 2.15 -7.17
CA TYR A 61 1.64 3.44 -6.49
C TYR A 61 0.83 3.39 -5.21
N VAL A 62 1.44 3.70 -4.09
CA VAL A 62 0.80 3.62 -2.77
C VAL A 62 1.19 4.81 -1.89
N THR A 63 0.27 5.31 -1.08
CA THR A 63 0.49 6.51 -0.27
C THR A 63 1.49 6.31 0.87
N LYS A 64 1.69 5.09 1.32
CA LYS A 64 2.61 4.75 2.40
C LYS A 64 3.47 3.55 2.02
N GLU A 65 4.69 3.52 2.52
CA GLU A 65 5.61 2.37 2.34
C GLU A 65 4.92 1.05 2.70
N PRO A 66 4.93 0.04 1.81
CA PRO A 66 4.27 -1.25 2.08
C PRO A 66 4.81 -1.95 3.33
N CYS A 67 3.90 -2.57 4.09
CA CYS A 67 4.27 -3.42 5.21
C CYS A 67 4.88 -4.75 4.73
N PRO A 68 5.46 -5.57 5.63
CA PRO A 68 6.06 -6.86 5.25
C PRO A 68 5.10 -7.82 4.53
N MET A 69 3.82 -7.84 4.93
CA MET A 69 2.80 -8.66 4.25
C MET A 69 2.59 -8.22 2.80
N CYS A 70 2.41 -6.91 2.59
CA CYS A 70 2.21 -6.35 1.24
C CYS A 70 3.48 -6.47 0.40
N ALA A 71 4.66 -6.31 1.00
CA ALA A 71 5.94 -6.54 0.33
C ALA A 71 6.04 -7.97 -0.22
N GLY A 72 5.64 -8.96 0.57
CA GLY A 72 5.56 -10.35 0.14
C GLY A 72 4.58 -10.56 -1.01
N ALA A 73 3.40 -9.95 -0.92
CA ALA A 73 2.39 -10.03 -1.98
C ALA A 73 2.87 -9.40 -3.29
N ILE A 74 3.54 -8.25 -3.22
CA ILE A 74 4.15 -7.57 -4.38
C ILE A 74 5.16 -8.48 -5.07
N ALA A 75 6.02 -9.13 -4.30
CA ALA A 75 7.01 -10.07 -4.81
C ALA A 75 6.34 -11.29 -5.47
N LEU A 76 5.34 -11.88 -4.81
CA LEU A 76 4.59 -13.01 -5.35
C LEU A 76 3.86 -12.67 -6.65
N ALA A 77 3.30 -11.47 -6.73
CA ALA A 77 2.60 -10.99 -7.93
C ALA A 77 3.56 -10.58 -9.07
N ARG A 78 4.86 -10.56 -8.84
CA ARG A 78 5.87 -10.16 -9.84
C ARG A 78 5.76 -8.70 -10.29
N ILE A 79 5.29 -7.80 -9.43
CA ILE A 79 5.23 -6.37 -9.74
C ILE A 79 6.67 -5.82 -9.80
N PRO A 80 7.10 -5.26 -10.94
CA PRO A 80 8.51 -4.85 -11.09
C PRO A 80 8.83 -3.47 -10.53
N LYS A 81 7.82 -2.64 -10.27
CA LYS A 81 8.04 -1.26 -9.82
C LYS A 81 7.04 -0.87 -8.74
N VAL A 82 7.55 -0.29 -7.65
CA VAL A 82 6.75 0.27 -6.56
C VAL A 82 7.17 1.70 -6.30
N VAL A 83 6.19 2.59 -6.24
CA VAL A 83 6.35 4.01 -5.87
C VAL A 83 5.50 4.27 -4.65
N PHE A 84 6.08 4.81 -3.59
CA PHE A 84 5.32 5.15 -2.40
C PHE A 84 5.60 6.59 -1.92
N GLY A 85 4.65 7.14 -1.17
CA GLY A 85 4.74 8.48 -0.61
C GLY A 85 5.48 8.50 0.72
N ALA A 86 4.77 8.31 1.81
CA ALA A 86 5.34 8.40 3.15
C ALA A 86 6.14 7.15 3.54
N TYR A 87 7.32 7.36 4.15
CA TYR A 87 8.08 6.29 4.76
C TYR A 87 7.43 5.82 6.06
N GLU A 88 7.53 4.52 6.33
CA GLU A 88 7.18 3.93 7.61
C GLU A 88 8.45 3.72 8.43
N PRO A 89 8.58 4.34 9.60
CA PRO A 89 9.81 4.22 10.41
C PRO A 89 10.17 2.80 10.81
N ASN A 90 9.17 1.93 10.94
CA ASN A 90 9.35 0.53 11.35
C ASN A 90 9.36 -0.44 10.16
N SER A 91 9.34 0.06 8.92
CA SER A 91 9.39 -0.76 7.71
C SER A 91 10.78 -0.70 7.09
N SER A 92 11.16 -1.79 6.49
CA SER A 92 12.40 -1.93 5.75
C SER A 92 12.17 -2.28 4.28
N PHE A 93 10.96 -2.06 3.77
CA PHE A 93 10.57 -2.46 2.42
C PHE A 93 11.59 -2.06 1.35
N ALA A 94 12.02 -0.80 1.35
CA ALA A 94 12.99 -0.31 0.38
C ALA A 94 14.33 -1.06 0.48
N ARG A 95 14.83 -1.30 1.70
CA ARG A 95 16.07 -2.03 1.96
C ARG A 95 15.92 -3.52 1.63
N ASP A 96 14.85 -4.15 2.11
CA ASP A 96 14.60 -5.58 1.93
C ASP A 96 14.38 -5.93 0.47
N SER A 97 13.79 -5.04 -0.31
CA SER A 97 13.60 -5.24 -1.76
C SER A 97 14.94 -5.26 -2.49
N VAL A 98 15.90 -4.44 -2.07
CA VAL A 98 17.26 -4.45 -2.62
C VAL A 98 17.99 -5.75 -2.24
N GLU A 99 17.88 -6.18 -1.00
CA GLU A 99 18.51 -7.42 -0.51
C GLU A 99 17.90 -8.65 -1.16
N ALA A 100 16.58 -8.70 -1.34
CA ALA A 100 15.89 -9.80 -2.02
C ALA A 100 16.31 -9.92 -3.49
N GLY A 101 16.60 -8.82 -4.16
CA GLY A 101 17.14 -8.81 -5.52
C GLY A 101 18.49 -9.50 -5.65
N ASN A 102 19.26 -9.54 -4.57
CA ASN A 102 20.57 -10.19 -4.53
C ASN A 102 20.48 -11.70 -4.28
N SER A 103 19.34 -12.23 -3.88
CA SER A 103 19.17 -13.66 -3.55
C SER A 103 18.85 -14.56 -4.74
N GLY A 104 18.73 -14.01 -5.94
CA GLY A 104 18.53 -14.77 -7.19
C GLY A 104 17.13 -15.39 -7.35
N ALA A 105 16.31 -15.41 -6.31
CA ALA A 105 15.01 -16.06 -6.33
C ALA A 105 13.85 -15.10 -6.66
N ILE A 106 14.05 -13.80 -6.49
CA ILE A 106 13.03 -12.77 -6.71
C ILE A 106 13.65 -11.72 -7.64
N LYS A 107 12.94 -11.40 -8.72
CA LYS A 107 13.36 -10.29 -9.59
C LYS A 107 13.43 -9.01 -8.76
N THR A 108 14.50 -8.25 -8.95
CA THR A 108 14.68 -6.96 -8.29
C THR A 108 13.48 -6.04 -8.55
N VAL A 109 12.82 -5.63 -7.47
CA VAL A 109 11.77 -4.62 -7.55
C VAL A 109 12.42 -3.25 -7.56
N GLU A 110 12.09 -2.42 -8.56
CA GLU A 110 12.48 -1.02 -8.57
C GLU A 110 11.63 -0.26 -7.56
N VAL A 111 12.26 0.38 -6.57
CA VAL A 111 11.56 1.08 -5.49
C VAL A 111 11.92 2.55 -5.51
N GLN A 112 10.89 3.40 -5.51
CA GLN A 112 11.02 4.84 -5.38
C GLN A 112 10.13 5.31 -4.23
N GLY A 113 10.74 5.78 -3.15
CA GLY A 113 10.04 6.33 -1.99
C GLY A 113 10.10 7.85 -1.93
N GLY A 114 9.26 8.44 -1.09
CA GLY A 114 9.25 9.88 -0.82
C GLY A 114 8.54 10.72 -1.88
N VAL A 115 7.78 10.11 -2.77
CA VAL A 115 7.01 10.84 -3.78
C VAL A 115 5.78 11.45 -3.13
N LEU A 116 5.65 12.78 -3.17
CA LEU A 116 4.62 13.53 -2.44
C LEU A 116 4.59 13.15 -0.95
N GLU A 117 5.76 12.93 -0.37
CA GLU A 117 5.92 12.42 1.00
C GLU A 117 5.17 13.26 2.03
N GLU A 118 5.30 14.58 1.95
CA GLU A 118 4.69 15.50 2.90
C GLU A 118 3.17 15.43 2.85
N GLU A 119 2.59 15.45 1.67
CA GLU A 119 1.14 15.37 1.46
C GLU A 119 0.59 14.03 1.97
N CYS A 120 1.26 12.93 1.68
CA CYS A 120 0.88 11.60 2.15
C CYS A 120 0.97 11.50 3.67
N ARG A 121 2.04 12.03 4.27
CA ARG A 121 2.23 12.06 5.71
C ARG A 121 1.17 12.89 6.42
N MET A 122 0.82 14.06 5.87
CA MET A 122 -0.22 14.93 6.45
C MET A 122 -1.59 14.28 6.48
N VAL A 123 -1.96 13.54 5.44
CA VAL A 123 -3.23 12.79 5.41
C VAL A 123 -3.27 11.75 6.52
N LEU A 124 -2.20 10.99 6.72
CA LEU A 124 -2.08 9.98 7.76
C LEU A 124 -2.09 10.60 9.16
N GLN A 125 -1.31 11.65 9.39
CA GLN A 125 -1.25 12.35 10.67
C GLN A 125 -2.59 12.97 11.04
N GLY A 126 -3.30 13.58 10.09
CA GLY A 126 -4.62 14.15 10.29
C GLY A 126 -5.63 13.10 10.76
N PHE A 127 -5.65 11.95 10.13
CA PHE A 127 -6.51 10.84 10.53
C PHE A 127 -6.24 10.37 11.97
N PHE A 128 -5.00 10.10 12.32
CA PHE A 128 -4.64 9.62 13.66
C PHE A 128 -4.88 10.67 14.74
N LYS A 129 -4.68 11.94 14.44
CA LYS A 129 -5.00 13.04 15.36
C LYS A 129 -6.50 13.08 15.66
N THR A 130 -7.35 12.98 14.66
CA THR A 130 -8.81 12.95 14.81
C THR A 130 -9.26 11.70 15.58
N ALA A 131 -8.72 10.54 15.26
CA ALA A 131 -9.04 9.29 15.94
C ALA A 131 -8.69 9.34 17.44
N ARG A 132 -7.54 9.91 17.80
CA ARG A 132 -7.14 10.09 19.20
C ARG A 132 -8.07 11.06 19.95
N ALA A 133 -8.49 12.14 19.31
CA ALA A 133 -9.44 13.10 19.91
C ALA A 133 -10.78 12.44 20.19
N GLN A 134 -11.31 11.66 19.25
CA GLN A 134 -12.56 10.92 19.40
C GLN A 134 -12.49 9.87 20.53
N ALA A 135 -11.37 9.14 20.62
CA ALA A 135 -11.16 8.16 21.66
C ALA A 135 -11.11 8.78 23.07
N ARG A 136 -10.52 9.98 23.21
CA ARG A 136 -10.48 10.73 24.48
C ARG A 136 -11.87 11.22 24.89
N ASP A 137 -12.68 11.64 23.93
CA ASP A 137 -14.05 12.12 24.19
C ASP A 137 -14.98 10.98 24.62
N SER A 138 -14.88 9.82 23.95
CA SER A 138 -15.66 8.64 24.31
C SER A 138 -15.25 7.97 25.63
N SER A 139 -14.07 8.30 26.19
CA SER A 139 -13.60 7.80 27.49
C SER A 139 -13.91 8.73 28.66
N ARG A 140 -14.55 9.89 28.43
CA ARG A 140 -15.03 10.78 29.49
C ARG A 140 -16.31 10.21 30.11
N PRO A 141 -16.39 10.12 31.47
CA PRO A 141 -17.61 9.67 32.15
C PRO A 141 -18.77 10.68 31.98
#